data_6380595503719a05bb22ca0eaf9bbf4a
#
_entry.id   6380595503719a05bb22ca0eaf9bbf4a
#
_cell.length_a   1.000
_cell.length_b   1.000
_cell.length_c   1.000
_cell.angle_alpha   90.00
_cell.angle_beta   90.00
_cell.angle_gamma   90.00
#
_symmetry.space_group_name_H-M   'P 1'
#
loop_
_entity.id
_entity.type
_entity.pdbx_description
1 polymer ?
#
loop_
_entity_poly.entity_id
_entity_poly.type
_entity_poly.pdbx_seq_one_letter_code
_entity_poly.pdbx_strand_id
1 'polypeptide(L)'
;SFENHFNTTQETRILNFTVEHIKSDSETDDCSRMIGNLLPLAQKINEKAGNKDFTEKIQLYKRSNFELVKHFITRYENNLWDDSSIKIRTKKFAELAYNTLWKCKNES
;
A
#
# COMPACT_ATOMS: atom_id res chain seq x y z
N SER A 1 -21.66 -18.62 10.53
CA SER A 1 -22.50 -17.83 9.63
C SER A 1 -21.76 -17.51 8.35
N PHE A 2 -22.51 -17.09 7.35
CA PHE A 2 -21.93 -16.70 6.07
C PHE A 2 -20.90 -15.57 6.24
N GLU A 3 -21.24 -14.58 7.05
CA GLU A 3 -20.33 -13.46 7.29
C GLU A 3 -19.03 -13.89 7.94
N ASN A 4 -19.11 -14.80 8.91
CA ASN A 4 -17.91 -15.29 9.57
C ASN A 4 -17.02 -16.07 8.60
N HIS A 5 -17.64 -16.88 7.75
CA HIS A 5 -16.90 -17.63 6.74
C HIS A 5 -16.21 -16.69 5.75
N PHE A 6 -16.93 -15.69 5.27
CA PHE A 6 -16.40 -14.69 4.35
C PHE A 6 -15.25 -13.91 4.99
N ASN A 7 -15.46 -13.45 6.21
CA ASN A 7 -14.43 -12.69 6.92
C ASN A 7 -13.17 -13.53 7.17
N THR A 8 -13.32 -14.78 7.50
CA THR A 8 -12.17 -15.67 7.70
C THR A 8 -11.35 -15.78 6.43
N THR A 9 -12.03 -15.96 5.29
CA THR A 9 -11.35 -16.04 3.99
C THR A 9 -10.64 -14.74 3.65
N GLN A 10 -11.30 -13.60 3.90
CA GLN A 10 -10.70 -12.28 3.71
C GLN A 10 -9.48 -12.10 4.58
N GLU A 11 -9.60 -12.41 5.86
CA GLU A 11 -8.50 -12.27 6.80
C GLU A 11 -7.30 -13.13 6.39
N THR A 12 -7.55 -14.35 5.94
CA THR A 12 -6.48 -15.24 5.49
C THR A 12 -5.73 -14.64 4.32
N ARG A 13 -6.44 -14.04 3.36
CA ARG A 13 -5.80 -13.37 2.22
C ARG A 13 -4.99 -12.16 2.66
N ILE A 14 -5.53 -11.35 3.57
CA ILE A 14 -4.85 -10.17 4.08
C ILE A 14 -3.63 -10.55 4.88
N LEU A 15 -3.73 -11.60 5.70
CA LEU A 15 -2.62 -12.06 6.53
C LEU A 15 -1.48 -12.67 5.72
N ASN A 16 -1.71 -13.03 4.46
CA ASN A 16 -0.68 -13.61 3.60
C ASN A 16 0.03 -12.57 2.73
N PHE A 17 0.05 -11.33 3.16
CA PHE A 17 0.79 -10.29 2.46
C PHE A 17 2.01 -9.86 3.27
N THR A 18 2.95 -9.24 2.57
CA THR A 18 4.09 -8.57 3.19
C THR A 18 4.00 -7.07 2.91
N VAL A 19 4.76 -6.28 3.66
CA VAL A 19 4.78 -4.83 3.48
C VAL A 19 5.96 -4.45 2.60
N GLU A 20 5.66 -3.83 1.47
CA GLU A 20 6.67 -3.35 0.53
C GLU A 20 6.91 -1.86 0.74
N HIS A 21 8.18 -1.47 0.74
CA HIS A 21 8.59 -0.06 0.69
C HIS A 21 8.78 0.30 -0.78
N ILE A 22 7.91 1.15 -1.32
CA ILE A 22 7.96 1.53 -2.73
C ILE A 22 9.29 2.21 -3.04
N LYS A 23 9.65 3.22 -2.25
CA LYS A 23 11.00 3.77 -2.22
C LYS A 23 11.77 2.97 -1.17
N SER A 24 12.90 2.38 -1.54
CA SER A 24 13.65 1.50 -0.65
C SER A 24 13.98 2.18 0.67
N ASP A 25 13.87 1.42 1.76
CA ASP A 25 14.15 1.94 3.10
C ASP A 25 15.61 2.31 3.23
N SER A 26 15.85 3.47 3.87
CA SER A 26 17.18 3.98 4.15
C SER A 26 17.20 4.52 5.56
N GLU A 27 18.28 4.28 6.29
CA GLU A 27 18.41 4.72 7.68
C GLU A 27 18.29 6.24 7.84
N THR A 28 18.62 6.99 6.79
CA THR A 28 18.61 8.45 6.82
C THR A 28 17.35 9.06 6.21
N ASP A 29 16.40 8.23 5.76
CA ASP A 29 15.24 8.70 5.02
C ASP A 29 13.95 8.40 5.78
N ASP A 30 13.45 9.40 6.49
CA ASP A 30 12.20 9.27 7.25
C ASP A 30 10.99 9.08 6.35
N CYS A 31 11.03 9.59 5.11
CA CYS A 31 9.91 9.47 4.19
C CYS A 31 9.66 8.03 3.77
N SER A 32 10.71 7.22 3.66
CA SER A 32 10.56 5.82 3.25
C SER A 32 9.72 5.01 4.24
N ARG A 33 9.61 5.46 5.48
CA ARG A 33 8.86 4.80 6.54
C ARG A 33 7.42 5.28 6.68
N MET A 34 7.05 6.31 5.93
CA MET A 34 5.68 6.83 5.97
C MET A 34 4.71 5.86 5.32
N ILE A 35 3.46 5.85 5.81
CA ILE A 35 2.43 4.96 5.29
C ILE A 35 2.21 5.14 3.80
N GLY A 36 2.40 6.35 3.27
CA GLY A 36 2.27 6.63 1.84
C GLY A 36 3.27 5.89 0.97
N ASN A 37 4.35 5.38 1.56
CA ASN A 37 5.38 4.62 0.85
C ASN A 37 5.19 3.11 0.96
N LEU A 38 4.12 2.65 1.59
CA LEU A 38 3.90 1.23 1.87
C LEU A 38 2.82 0.65 0.97
N LEU A 39 3.03 -0.60 0.54
CA LEU A 39 2.05 -1.38 -0.21
C LEU A 39 2.01 -2.81 0.31
N PRO A 40 0.82 -3.43 0.37
CA PRO A 40 0.75 -4.86 0.62
C PRO A 40 1.14 -5.61 -0.66
N LEU A 41 2.05 -6.57 -0.55
CA LEU A 41 2.46 -7.40 -1.68
C LEU A 41 2.58 -8.85 -1.25
N ALA A 42 2.30 -9.77 -2.18
CA ALA A 42 2.64 -11.17 -1.97
C ALA A 42 4.15 -11.29 -1.78
N GLN A 43 4.57 -12.21 -0.93
CA GLN A 43 5.97 -12.37 -0.57
C GLN A 43 6.88 -12.54 -1.80
N LYS A 44 6.46 -13.36 -2.77
CA LYS A 44 7.27 -13.61 -3.97
C LYS A 44 7.52 -12.34 -4.78
N ILE A 45 6.49 -11.49 -4.89
CA ILE A 45 6.61 -10.23 -5.63
C ILE A 45 7.51 -9.26 -4.86
N ASN A 46 7.33 -9.19 -3.54
CA ASN A 46 8.14 -8.33 -2.69
C ASN A 46 9.62 -8.71 -2.77
N GLU A 47 9.92 -9.99 -2.69
CA GLU A 47 11.30 -10.47 -2.80
C GLU A 47 11.93 -10.10 -4.14
N LYS A 48 11.18 -10.22 -5.23
CA LYS A 48 11.68 -9.84 -6.55
C LYS A 48 11.87 -8.33 -6.69
N ALA A 49 11.00 -7.55 -6.04
CA ALA A 49 11.11 -6.10 -6.08
C ALA A 49 12.38 -5.61 -5.39
N GLY A 50 12.70 -6.16 -4.22
CA GLY A 50 13.94 -5.85 -3.51
C GLY A 50 14.23 -4.35 -3.49
N ASN A 51 15.42 -3.98 -3.96
CA ASN A 51 15.86 -2.58 -4.02
C ASN A 51 15.82 -2.01 -5.45
N LYS A 52 15.01 -2.60 -6.32
CA LYS A 52 14.88 -2.14 -7.70
C LYS A 52 14.31 -0.71 -7.74
N ASP A 53 14.51 -0.03 -8.86
CA ASP A 53 13.96 1.31 -9.02
C ASP A 53 12.44 1.25 -9.24
N PHE A 54 11.80 2.40 -9.19
CA PHE A 54 10.35 2.51 -9.26
C PHE A 54 9.79 1.92 -10.56
N THR A 55 10.42 2.21 -11.68
CA THR A 55 9.96 1.72 -12.98
C THR A 55 9.95 0.20 -13.03
N GLU A 56 11.01 -0.43 -12.53
CA GLU A 56 11.10 -1.89 -12.48
C GLU A 56 10.10 -2.48 -11.49
N LYS A 57 9.94 -1.83 -10.34
CA LYS A 57 8.97 -2.27 -9.32
C LYS A 57 7.54 -2.24 -9.86
N ILE A 58 7.18 -1.21 -10.62
CA ILE A 58 5.84 -1.10 -11.21
C ILE A 58 5.53 -2.32 -12.08
N GLN A 59 6.50 -2.79 -12.87
CA GLN A 59 6.28 -3.97 -13.71
C GLN A 59 5.97 -5.22 -12.87
N LEU A 60 6.63 -5.34 -11.72
CA LEU A 60 6.38 -6.43 -10.78
C LEU A 60 5.03 -6.27 -10.07
N TYR A 61 4.69 -5.05 -9.69
CA TYR A 61 3.42 -4.75 -9.01
C TYR A 61 2.22 -5.12 -9.89
N LYS A 62 2.35 -5.02 -11.21
CA LYS A 62 1.28 -5.39 -12.14
C LYS A 62 0.88 -6.85 -12.03
N ARG A 63 1.71 -7.68 -11.42
CA ARG A 63 1.40 -9.09 -11.18
C ARG A 63 0.54 -9.30 -9.94
N SER A 64 0.35 -8.26 -9.13
CA SER A 64 -0.42 -8.38 -7.88
C SER A 64 -1.91 -8.44 -8.14
N ASN A 65 -2.62 -9.22 -7.34
CA ASN A 65 -4.07 -9.29 -7.36
C ASN A 65 -4.72 -8.39 -6.30
N PHE A 66 -3.92 -7.71 -5.48
CA PHE A 66 -4.46 -6.84 -4.44
C PHE A 66 -5.00 -5.55 -5.06
N GLU A 67 -6.22 -5.19 -4.66
CA GLU A 67 -6.88 -3.98 -5.17
C GLU A 67 -6.09 -2.71 -4.84
N LEU A 68 -5.50 -2.64 -3.64
CA LEU A 68 -4.69 -1.48 -3.26
C LEU A 68 -3.50 -1.28 -4.19
N VAL A 69 -2.89 -2.38 -4.65
CA VAL A 69 -1.76 -2.32 -5.58
C VAL A 69 -2.24 -1.87 -6.95
N LYS A 70 -3.38 -2.40 -7.42
CA LYS A 70 -3.95 -2.01 -8.70
C LYS A 70 -4.30 -0.52 -8.73
N HIS A 71 -4.89 0.00 -7.66
CA HIS A 71 -5.19 1.43 -7.53
C HIS A 71 -3.93 2.26 -7.53
N PHE A 72 -2.89 1.79 -6.83
CA PHE A 72 -1.61 2.49 -6.80
C PHE A 72 -1.03 2.61 -8.21
N ILE A 73 -1.01 1.50 -8.97
CA ILE A 73 -0.48 1.49 -10.33
C ILE A 73 -1.25 2.46 -11.20
N THR A 74 -2.58 2.38 -11.20
CA THR A 74 -3.43 3.23 -12.01
C THR A 74 -3.13 4.71 -11.80
N ARG A 75 -2.89 5.08 -10.54
CA ARG A 75 -2.70 6.48 -10.18
C ARG A 75 -1.28 6.97 -10.37
N TYR A 76 -0.29 6.12 -10.13
CA TYR A 76 1.10 6.56 -10.00
C TYR A 76 2.07 5.98 -11.03
N GLU A 77 1.65 5.06 -11.90
CA GLU A 77 2.62 4.36 -12.77
C GLU A 77 3.41 5.29 -13.69
N ASN A 78 2.82 6.41 -14.08
CA ASN A 78 3.45 7.38 -14.98
C ASN A 78 4.07 8.56 -14.24
N ASN A 79 4.09 8.51 -12.92
CA ASN A 79 4.59 9.60 -12.09
C ASN A 79 5.97 9.25 -11.54
N LEU A 80 6.72 10.30 -11.22
CA LEU A 80 7.95 10.12 -10.47
C LEU A 80 7.59 9.82 -9.02
N TRP A 81 8.22 8.78 -8.46
CA TRP A 81 7.97 8.41 -7.06
C TRP A 81 9.08 8.99 -6.19
N ASP A 82 8.80 10.09 -5.53
CA ASP A 82 9.74 10.81 -4.69
C ASP A 82 9.12 11.13 -3.32
N ASP A 83 9.85 11.86 -2.49
CA ASP A 83 9.39 12.20 -1.16
C ASP A 83 8.09 13.01 -1.18
N SER A 84 7.94 13.88 -2.18
CA SER A 84 6.69 14.63 -2.34
C SER A 84 5.51 13.72 -2.59
N SER A 85 5.68 12.72 -3.45
CA SER A 85 4.64 11.72 -3.74
C SER A 85 4.27 10.94 -2.47
N ILE A 86 5.26 10.55 -1.70
CA ILE A 86 5.05 9.81 -0.44
C ILE A 86 4.26 10.67 0.54
N LYS A 87 4.62 11.92 0.69
CA LYS A 87 3.94 12.84 1.61
C LYS A 87 2.49 13.08 1.20
N ILE A 88 2.24 13.27 -0.09
CA ILE A 88 0.90 13.47 -0.61
C ILE A 88 0.03 12.25 -0.34
N ARG A 89 0.55 11.05 -0.63
CA ARG A 89 -0.19 9.81 -0.40
C ARG A 89 -0.44 9.56 1.09
N THR A 90 0.56 9.87 1.92
CA THR A 90 0.44 9.76 3.38
C THR A 90 -0.68 10.68 3.89
N LYS A 91 -0.73 11.91 3.38
CA LYS A 91 -1.78 12.86 3.76
C LYS A 91 -3.16 12.37 3.34
N LYS A 92 -3.28 11.80 2.15
CA LYS A 92 -4.56 11.24 1.69
C LYS A 92 -5.05 10.11 2.59
N PHE A 93 -4.16 9.23 3.02
CA PHE A 93 -4.53 8.17 3.95
C PHE A 93 -4.97 8.76 5.29
N ALA A 94 -4.28 9.76 5.79
CA ALA A 94 -4.63 10.41 7.05
C ALA A 94 -6.00 11.07 6.96
N GLU A 95 -6.28 11.76 5.86
CA GLU A 95 -7.58 12.40 5.63
C GLU A 95 -8.71 11.36 5.55
N LEU A 96 -8.46 10.26 4.85
CA LEU A 96 -9.44 9.19 4.74
C LEU A 96 -9.73 8.56 6.10
N ALA A 97 -8.70 8.29 6.88
CA ALA A 97 -8.85 7.73 8.23
C ALA A 97 -9.60 8.70 9.13
N TYR A 98 -9.27 9.97 9.08
CA TYR A 98 -9.96 10.99 9.87
C TYR A 98 -11.45 11.06 9.52
N ASN A 99 -11.77 11.10 8.23
CA ASN A 99 -13.16 11.17 7.77
C ASN A 99 -13.94 9.91 8.17
N THR A 100 -13.32 8.76 8.11
CA THR A 100 -13.95 7.50 8.49
C THR A 100 -14.26 7.50 9.99
N LEU A 101 -13.32 7.91 10.82
CA LEU A 101 -13.51 8.00 12.27
C LEU A 101 -14.58 9.03 12.63
N TRP A 102 -14.58 10.15 11.93
CA TRP A 102 -15.57 11.20 12.15
C TRP A 102 -16.98 10.68 11.85
N LYS A 103 -17.17 9.99 10.74
CA LYS A 103 -18.46 9.40 10.39
C LYS A 103 -18.93 8.40 11.43
N CYS A 104 -18.05 7.51 11.86
CA CYS A 104 -18.41 6.53 12.89
C CYS A 104 -18.82 7.21 14.18
N LYS A 105 -18.13 8.26 14.58
CA LYS A 105 -18.41 9.00 15.79
C LYS A 105 -19.77 9.71 15.72
N ASN A 106 -20.13 10.23 14.57
CA ASN A 106 -21.38 10.97 14.39
C ASN A 106 -22.59 10.07 14.15
N GLU A 107 -22.38 8.85 13.70
CA GLU A 107 -23.46 7.89 13.49
C GLU A 107 -23.86 7.16 14.77
N SER A 108 -23.01 7.20 15.77
CA SER A 108 -23.32 6.58 17.06
C SER A 108 -24.12 7.55 17.93
#